data_22b50186932c6fb5bd14661625282226
#
_entry.id   22b50186932c6fb5bd14661625282226
#
_cell.length_a   1.000
_cell.length_b   1.000
_cell.length_c   1.000
_cell.angle_alpha   90.00
_cell.angle_beta   90.00
_cell.angle_gamma   90.00
#
_symmetry.space_group_name_H-M   'P 1'
#
loop_
_entity.id
_entity.type
_entity.pdbx_description
1 polymer ?
#
loop_
_entity_poly.entity_id
_entity_poly.type
_entity_poly.pdbx_seq_one_letter_code
_entity_poly.pdbx_strand_id
1 'polypeptide(L)'
;LSLHVSRGAGAYICGEETALLDSLEGRRGQPRSKPPFPGAAGLYARPTSVNNVESIASVPGIILEGVDWFTGMGTEKSTGFGIFSLSGHVKTPGQYEAPLGITLRELIDMAGGMRDPDKALKFWTPGGSSTPAAKVTSSAWSSPPVSIHSRGSRL
;
A
#
# COMPACT_ATOMS: atom_id res chain seq x y z
N LEU A 1 -15.54 -24.17 -4.95
CA LEU A 1 -14.69 -23.00 -5.13
C LEU A 1 -13.55 -23.36 -6.08
N SER A 2 -13.37 -22.58 -7.14
CA SER A 2 -12.24 -22.71 -8.06
C SER A 2 -11.25 -21.56 -7.80
N LEU A 3 -9.97 -21.90 -7.64
CA LEU A 3 -8.89 -20.95 -7.47
C LEU A 3 -8.06 -20.86 -8.75
N HIS A 4 -7.88 -19.67 -9.28
CA HIS A 4 -7.06 -19.42 -10.45
C HIS A 4 -5.96 -18.41 -10.12
N VAL A 5 -4.73 -18.73 -10.55
CA VAL A 5 -3.59 -17.83 -10.38
C VAL A 5 -3.19 -17.29 -11.76
N SER A 6 -3.28 -15.98 -11.92
CA SER A 6 -2.84 -15.29 -13.13
C SER A 6 -1.55 -14.52 -12.87
N ARG A 7 -0.53 -14.75 -13.70
CA ARG A 7 0.74 -14.04 -13.61
C ARG A 7 0.70 -12.79 -14.49
N GLY A 8 0.83 -11.63 -13.88
CA GLY A 8 0.98 -10.36 -14.61
C GLY A 8 2.44 -10.07 -14.95
N ALA A 9 2.65 -8.99 -15.71
CA ALA A 9 3.98 -8.51 -16.12
C ALA A 9 4.63 -7.53 -15.14
N GLY A 10 4.05 -7.33 -13.95
CA GLY A 10 4.60 -6.46 -12.91
C GLY A 10 4.32 -4.96 -13.11
N ALA A 11 3.33 -4.59 -13.92
CA ALA A 11 2.96 -3.20 -14.10
C ALA A 11 2.31 -2.64 -12.82
N TYR A 12 2.89 -1.57 -12.26
CA TYR A 12 2.39 -0.90 -11.06
C TYR A 12 0.93 -0.45 -11.16
N ILE A 13 0.51 0.02 -12.35
CA ILE A 13 -0.87 0.46 -12.59
C ILE A 13 -1.91 -0.65 -12.37
N CYS A 14 -1.53 -1.92 -12.49
CA CYS A 14 -2.41 -3.06 -12.22
C CYS A 14 -2.73 -3.26 -10.72
N GLY A 15 -2.20 -2.42 -9.83
CA GLY A 15 -2.71 -2.25 -8.46
C GLY A 15 -4.04 -1.50 -8.38
N GLU A 16 -4.40 -0.72 -9.41
CA GLU A 16 -5.73 -0.13 -9.55
C GLU A 16 -6.71 -1.23 -10.00
N GLU A 17 -7.87 -1.31 -9.36
CA GLU A 17 -8.80 -2.44 -9.50
C GLU A 17 -9.25 -2.72 -10.93
N THR A 18 -9.55 -1.68 -11.71
CA THR A 18 -10.04 -1.85 -13.08
C THR A 18 -8.92 -2.11 -14.08
N ALA A 19 -7.72 -1.58 -13.84
CA ALA A 19 -6.54 -1.92 -14.61
C ALA A 19 -6.12 -3.39 -14.36
N LEU A 20 -6.30 -3.90 -13.15
CA LEU A 20 -6.14 -5.31 -12.82
C LEU A 20 -7.09 -6.18 -13.67
N LEU A 21 -8.36 -5.79 -13.75
CA LEU A 21 -9.36 -6.52 -14.54
C LEU A 21 -8.99 -6.56 -16.03
N ASP A 22 -8.54 -5.44 -16.61
CA ASP A 22 -8.08 -5.40 -17.99
C ASP A 22 -6.88 -6.33 -18.21
N SER A 23 -5.94 -6.35 -17.28
CA SER A 23 -4.79 -7.26 -17.33
C SER A 23 -5.20 -8.73 -17.27
N LEU A 24 -6.16 -9.09 -16.41
CA LEU A 24 -6.70 -10.43 -16.30
C LEU A 24 -7.45 -10.86 -17.58
N GLU A 25 -8.08 -9.93 -18.27
CA GLU A 25 -8.76 -10.14 -19.55
C GLU A 25 -7.80 -10.18 -20.75
N GLY A 26 -6.48 -10.13 -20.51
CA GLY A 26 -5.47 -10.18 -21.56
C GLY A 26 -5.26 -8.85 -22.30
N ARG A 27 -5.81 -7.77 -21.79
CA ARG A 27 -5.63 -6.42 -22.33
C ARG A 27 -4.50 -5.68 -21.62
N ARG A 28 -4.06 -4.58 -22.21
CA ARG A 28 -3.15 -3.67 -21.52
C ARG A 28 -3.86 -3.10 -20.28
N GLY A 29 -3.22 -3.19 -19.11
CA GLY A 29 -3.76 -2.68 -17.86
C GLY A 29 -3.95 -1.17 -17.91
N GLN A 30 -5.19 -0.74 -18.06
CA GLN A 30 -5.59 0.66 -18.05
C GLN A 30 -6.82 0.83 -17.14
N PRO A 31 -6.90 1.90 -16.35
CA PRO A 31 -8.09 2.19 -15.56
C PRO A 31 -9.31 2.38 -16.45
N ARG A 32 -10.43 1.81 -16.05
CA ARG A 32 -11.73 1.99 -16.72
C ARG A 32 -12.46 3.19 -16.14
N SER A 33 -13.25 3.88 -16.97
CA SER A 33 -14.17 4.90 -16.48
C SER A 33 -15.27 4.27 -15.62
N LYS A 34 -15.62 4.92 -14.55
CA LYS A 34 -16.72 4.55 -13.65
C LYS A 34 -17.82 5.61 -13.72
N PRO A 35 -19.12 5.23 -13.74
CA PRO A 35 -19.67 3.89 -13.76
C PRO A 35 -19.48 3.18 -15.11
N PRO A 36 -19.59 1.81 -15.20
CA PRO A 36 -19.99 0.92 -14.13
C PRO A 36 -18.86 0.61 -13.14
N PHE A 37 -19.22 0.31 -11.89
CA PHE A 37 -18.29 -0.18 -10.88
C PHE A 37 -18.10 -1.71 -11.01
N PRO A 38 -16.96 -2.28 -10.58
CA PRO A 38 -16.70 -3.71 -10.69
C PRO A 38 -17.77 -4.61 -10.06
N GLY A 39 -18.42 -4.15 -8.98
CA GLY A 39 -19.55 -4.86 -8.38
C GLY A 39 -20.74 -5.06 -9.30
N ALA A 40 -20.91 -4.18 -10.29
CA ALA A 40 -21.95 -4.31 -11.33
C ALA A 40 -21.41 -4.97 -12.60
N ALA A 41 -20.22 -4.58 -13.06
CA ALA A 41 -19.61 -5.09 -14.29
C ALA A 41 -18.07 -5.07 -14.19
N GLY A 42 -17.51 -6.11 -13.62
CA GLY A 42 -16.08 -6.30 -13.43
C GLY A 42 -15.44 -7.22 -14.47
N LEU A 43 -14.84 -8.32 -14.02
CA LEU A 43 -14.12 -9.29 -14.85
C LEU A 43 -15.10 -9.94 -15.85
N TYR A 44 -14.77 -9.85 -17.13
CA TYR A 44 -15.62 -10.30 -18.24
C TYR A 44 -17.06 -9.76 -18.15
N ALA A 45 -17.21 -8.50 -17.72
CA ALA A 45 -18.48 -7.82 -17.51
C ALA A 45 -19.41 -8.51 -16.46
N ARG A 46 -18.87 -9.33 -15.59
CA ARG A 46 -19.63 -9.98 -14.51
C ARG A 46 -19.40 -9.24 -13.17
N PRO A 47 -20.37 -9.30 -12.25
CA PRO A 47 -20.16 -8.76 -10.91
C PRO A 47 -18.89 -9.32 -10.25
N THR A 48 -18.01 -8.44 -9.80
CA THR A 48 -16.68 -8.81 -9.31
C THR A 48 -16.34 -8.00 -8.06
N SER A 49 -15.91 -8.69 -7.00
CA SER A 49 -15.30 -8.07 -5.83
C SER A 49 -13.77 -8.07 -5.99
N VAL A 50 -13.15 -6.94 -5.75
CA VAL A 50 -11.68 -6.80 -5.78
C VAL A 50 -11.20 -6.41 -4.38
N ASN A 51 -10.20 -7.13 -3.88
CA ASN A 51 -9.63 -6.87 -2.56
C ASN A 51 -8.12 -6.69 -2.65
N ASN A 52 -7.60 -5.81 -1.80
CA ASN A 52 -6.17 -5.62 -1.65
C ASN A 52 -5.53 -6.87 -1.01
N VAL A 53 -4.37 -7.26 -1.52
CA VAL A 53 -3.60 -8.42 -1.01
C VAL A 53 -3.26 -8.25 0.48
N GLU A 54 -2.83 -7.08 0.91
CA GLU A 54 -2.48 -6.80 2.30
C GLU A 54 -3.69 -6.99 3.25
N SER A 55 -4.88 -6.54 2.83
CA SER A 55 -6.11 -6.75 3.58
C SER A 55 -6.46 -8.23 3.69
N ILE A 56 -6.38 -8.98 2.59
CA ILE A 56 -6.67 -10.42 2.59
C ILE A 56 -5.61 -11.20 3.41
N ALA A 57 -4.35 -10.80 3.32
CA ALA A 57 -3.26 -11.44 4.08
C ALA A 57 -3.41 -11.24 5.60
N SER A 58 -4.07 -10.18 6.04
CA SER A 58 -4.34 -9.95 7.47
C SER A 58 -5.47 -10.81 8.03
N VAL A 59 -6.38 -11.30 7.18
CA VAL A 59 -7.57 -12.06 7.61
C VAL A 59 -7.23 -13.32 8.41
N PRO A 60 -6.28 -14.18 8.00
CA PRO A 60 -5.92 -15.35 8.79
C PRO A 60 -5.44 -15.00 10.21
N GLY A 61 -4.59 -13.98 10.34
CA GLY A 61 -4.14 -13.50 11.66
C GLY A 61 -5.30 -13.02 12.53
N ILE A 62 -6.21 -12.23 11.96
CA ILE A 62 -7.39 -11.73 12.68
C ILE A 62 -8.29 -12.88 13.15
N ILE A 63 -8.45 -13.93 12.34
CA ILE A 63 -9.26 -15.10 12.71
C ILE A 63 -8.60 -15.91 13.82
N LEU A 64 -7.28 -16.08 13.77
CA LEU A 64 -6.54 -16.93 14.71
C LEU A 64 -6.25 -16.22 16.03
N GLU A 65 -5.83 -14.95 15.98
CA GLU A 65 -5.37 -14.18 17.14
C GLU A 65 -6.46 -13.26 17.71
N GLY A 66 -7.55 -13.06 16.97
CA GLY A 66 -8.67 -12.20 17.35
C GLY A 66 -8.52 -10.75 16.89
N VAL A 67 -9.63 -10.03 17.02
CA VAL A 67 -9.72 -8.62 16.60
C VAL A 67 -8.80 -7.73 17.44
N ASP A 68 -8.69 -7.99 18.73
CA ASP A 68 -7.89 -7.20 19.66
C ASP A 68 -6.40 -7.25 19.32
N TRP A 69 -5.92 -8.37 18.80
CA TRP A 69 -4.56 -8.48 18.28
C TRP A 69 -4.31 -7.45 17.16
N PHE A 70 -5.20 -7.35 16.20
CA PHE A 70 -5.05 -6.42 15.08
C PHE A 70 -5.26 -4.97 15.49
N THR A 71 -6.27 -4.70 16.29
CA THR A 71 -6.62 -3.33 16.74
C THR A 71 -5.67 -2.80 17.80
N GLY A 72 -4.94 -3.67 18.49
CA GLY A 72 -3.88 -3.30 19.43
C GLY A 72 -2.61 -2.72 18.74
N MET A 73 -2.50 -2.88 17.42
CA MET A 73 -1.43 -2.29 16.62
C MET A 73 -1.90 -1.01 15.96
N GLY A 74 -0.98 -0.08 15.72
CA GLY A 74 -1.30 1.18 15.04
C GLY A 74 -1.74 2.28 15.98
N THR A 75 -2.63 3.13 15.50
CA THR A 75 -3.20 4.25 16.27
C THR A 75 -4.69 4.06 16.47
N GLU A 76 -5.28 4.81 17.40
CA GLU A 76 -6.73 4.79 17.66
C GLU A 76 -7.59 4.98 16.39
N LYS A 77 -7.12 5.82 15.45
CA LYS A 77 -7.86 6.13 14.21
C LYS A 77 -7.44 5.28 13.01
N SER A 78 -6.28 4.61 13.10
CA SER A 78 -5.72 3.77 12.03
C SER A 78 -5.06 2.57 12.67
N THR A 79 -5.87 1.56 12.94
CA THR A 79 -5.43 0.31 13.58
C THR A 79 -4.76 -0.63 12.58
N GLY A 80 -3.95 -1.54 13.10
CA GLY A 80 -3.25 -2.55 12.33
C GLY A 80 -1.83 -2.14 11.91
N PHE A 81 -1.31 -2.86 10.96
CA PHE A 81 0.04 -2.68 10.44
C PHE A 81 0.03 -2.56 8.91
N GLY A 82 1.13 -2.17 8.35
CA GLY A 82 1.34 -2.11 6.90
C GLY A 82 2.77 -2.47 6.53
N ILE A 83 2.98 -2.80 5.24
CA ILE A 83 4.30 -3.03 4.69
C ILE A 83 4.75 -1.77 3.95
N PHE A 84 5.82 -1.18 4.44
CA PHE A 84 6.41 0.04 3.91
C PHE A 84 7.64 -0.29 3.06
N SER A 85 7.60 0.07 1.79
CA SER A 85 8.74 -0.09 0.88
C SER A 85 9.61 1.16 0.93
N LEU A 86 10.84 1.01 1.43
CA LEU A 86 11.83 2.08 1.49
C LEU A 86 12.88 1.91 0.40
N SER A 87 13.18 3.00 -0.29
CA SER A 87 14.22 3.02 -1.31
C SER A 87 14.96 4.37 -1.34
N GLY A 88 15.99 4.47 -2.15
CA GLY A 88 16.77 5.70 -2.30
C GLY A 88 17.93 5.80 -1.32
N HIS A 89 18.04 6.92 -0.58
CA HIS A 89 19.20 7.23 0.23
C HIS A 89 19.17 6.66 1.65
N VAL A 90 18.45 5.57 1.87
CA VAL A 90 18.49 4.79 3.13
C VAL A 90 19.63 3.78 3.08
N LYS A 91 20.14 3.38 4.23
CA LYS A 91 21.27 2.44 4.35
C LYS A 91 20.88 1.05 3.84
N THR A 92 19.71 0.56 4.22
CA THR A 92 19.20 -0.74 3.81
C THR A 92 17.85 -0.56 3.14
N PRO A 93 17.81 -0.37 1.79
CA PRO A 93 16.55 -0.36 1.07
C PRO A 93 15.83 -1.71 1.19
N GLY A 94 14.50 -1.69 1.34
CA GLY A 94 13.74 -2.93 1.52
C GLY A 94 12.29 -2.69 1.89
N GLN A 95 11.66 -3.75 2.33
CA GLN A 95 10.29 -3.74 2.85
C GLN A 95 10.30 -3.94 4.36
N TYR A 96 9.54 -3.12 5.05
CA TYR A 96 9.49 -3.06 6.50
C TYR A 96 8.04 -3.15 6.96
N GLU A 97 7.74 -4.15 7.76
CA GLU A 97 6.46 -4.25 8.43
C GLU A 97 6.48 -3.37 9.68
N ALA A 98 5.49 -2.51 9.81
CA ALA A 98 5.39 -1.59 10.93
C ALA A 98 3.92 -1.24 11.25
N PRO A 99 3.60 -0.89 12.50
CA PRO A 99 2.27 -0.44 12.85
C PRO A 99 1.89 0.85 12.11
N LEU A 100 0.61 0.98 11.76
CA LEU A 100 0.10 2.20 11.15
C LEU A 100 0.26 3.37 12.12
N GLY A 101 0.72 4.50 11.60
CA GLY A 101 1.07 5.66 12.42
C GLY A 101 2.55 5.79 12.77
N ILE A 102 3.38 4.80 12.38
CA ILE A 102 4.85 4.96 12.45
C ILE A 102 5.29 6.24 11.74
N THR A 103 6.28 6.92 12.26
CA THR A 103 6.82 8.14 11.66
C THR A 103 7.83 7.83 10.55
N LEU A 104 8.05 8.81 9.65
CA LEU A 104 9.08 8.68 8.61
C LEU A 104 10.48 8.48 9.23
N ARG A 105 10.75 9.11 10.37
CA ARG A 105 12.00 8.93 11.11
C ARG A 105 12.19 7.48 11.53
N GLU A 106 11.21 6.93 12.24
CA GLU A 106 11.27 5.56 12.73
C GLU A 106 11.42 4.56 11.58
N LEU A 107 10.73 4.77 10.45
CA LEU A 107 10.89 3.94 9.26
C LEU A 107 12.33 3.99 8.71
N ILE A 108 12.92 5.18 8.66
CA ILE A 108 14.32 5.34 8.21
C ILE A 108 15.28 4.69 9.20
N ASP A 109 15.02 4.81 10.50
CA ASP A 109 15.83 4.19 11.55
C ASP A 109 15.76 2.65 11.47
N MET A 110 14.59 2.07 11.18
CA MET A 110 14.44 0.63 10.87
C MET A 110 15.31 0.20 9.68
N ALA A 111 15.51 1.08 8.70
CA ALA A 111 16.39 0.85 7.56
C ALA A 111 17.88 1.10 7.86
N GLY A 112 18.23 1.26 9.12
CA GLY A 112 19.59 1.53 9.58
C GLY A 112 20.02 3.00 9.42
N GLY A 113 19.08 3.89 9.16
CA GLY A 113 19.32 5.32 8.97
C GLY A 113 19.62 5.71 7.51
N MET A 114 20.08 6.94 7.35
CA MET A 114 20.51 7.46 6.05
C MET A 114 21.82 6.80 5.60
N ARG A 115 21.97 6.58 4.30
CA ARG A 115 23.22 6.04 3.72
C ARG A 115 24.41 6.95 3.99
N ASP A 116 24.19 8.25 3.93
CA ASP A 116 25.15 9.29 4.25
C ASP A 116 24.63 10.06 5.45
N PRO A 117 25.15 9.82 6.66
CA PRO A 117 24.64 10.41 7.89
C PRO A 117 24.89 11.93 7.98
N ASP A 118 25.85 12.44 7.22
CA ASP A 118 26.17 13.88 7.21
C ASP A 118 25.23 14.71 6.33
N LYS A 119 24.37 14.03 5.57
CA LYS A 119 23.38 14.67 4.69
C LYS A 119 21.99 14.66 5.26
N ALA A 120 21.40 15.84 5.36
CA ALA A 120 19.99 15.96 5.74
C ALA A 120 19.05 15.46 4.64
N LEU A 121 18.00 14.76 5.02
CA LEU A 121 16.90 14.42 4.12
C LEU A 121 16.19 15.70 3.66
N LYS A 122 16.18 15.95 2.36
CA LYS A 122 15.57 17.16 1.77
C LYS A 122 14.10 16.97 1.39
N PHE A 123 13.82 15.85 0.79
CA PHE A 123 12.46 15.48 0.35
C PHE A 123 12.32 13.94 0.30
N TRP A 124 11.11 13.50 0.27
CA TRP A 124 10.74 12.10 0.09
C TRP A 124 9.50 11.99 -0.79
N THR A 125 9.25 10.83 -1.33
CA THR A 125 8.09 10.57 -2.20
C THR A 125 7.18 9.56 -1.51
N PRO A 126 6.10 10.03 -0.86
CA PRO A 126 5.20 9.17 -0.12
C PRO A 126 4.25 8.41 -1.06
N GLY A 127 4.59 7.31 -1.61
CA GLY A 127 3.75 6.56 -2.55
C GLY A 127 4.35 6.33 -3.90
N GLY A 128 5.65 6.48 -3.96
CA GLY A 128 6.39 6.22 -5.17
C GLY A 128 6.01 7.18 -6.31
N SER A 129 5.90 6.64 -7.51
CA SER A 129 5.69 7.44 -8.73
C SER A 129 4.30 8.07 -8.86
N SER A 130 3.33 7.68 -8.04
CA SER A 130 1.96 8.20 -8.10
C SER A 130 1.72 9.43 -7.21
N THR A 131 2.71 9.88 -6.46
CA THR A 131 2.60 11.03 -5.57
C THR A 131 3.71 12.05 -5.80
N PRO A 132 3.43 13.34 -5.61
CA PRO A 132 4.48 14.35 -5.69
C PRO A 132 5.48 14.20 -4.54
N ALA A 133 6.70 14.69 -4.76
CA ALA A 133 7.70 14.76 -3.72
C ALA A 133 7.27 15.73 -2.61
N ALA A 134 7.37 15.28 -1.37
CA ALA A 134 7.10 16.10 -0.19
C ALA A 134 8.41 16.61 0.40
N LYS A 135 8.46 17.91 0.67
CA LYS A 135 9.60 18.51 1.37
C LYS A 135 9.57 18.08 2.84
N VAL A 136 10.74 17.74 3.36
CA VAL A 136 10.86 17.40 4.78
C VAL A 136 10.85 18.70 5.60
N THR A 137 9.82 18.83 6.42
CA THR A 137 9.72 19.87 7.45
C THR A 137 9.93 19.21 8.82
N SER A 138 10.17 20.00 9.86
CA SER A 138 10.28 19.50 11.23
C SER A 138 9.02 18.72 11.66
N SER A 139 7.86 19.19 11.25
CA SER A 139 6.59 18.51 11.50
C SER A 139 6.44 17.22 10.68
N ALA A 140 6.83 17.19 9.40
CA ALA A 140 6.79 16.00 8.57
C ALA A 140 7.74 14.90 9.04
N TRP A 141 8.84 15.29 9.70
CA TRP A 141 9.82 14.33 10.23
C TRP A 141 9.28 13.53 11.42
N SER A 142 8.43 14.14 12.22
CA SER A 142 7.82 13.56 13.43
C SER A 142 6.34 13.22 13.27
N SER A 143 5.75 13.48 12.10
CA SER A 143 4.38 13.08 11.81
C SER A 143 4.36 11.69 11.15
N PRO A 144 3.35 10.87 11.41
CA PRO A 144 3.17 9.62 10.69
C PRO A 144 3.19 9.88 9.18
N PRO A 145 3.89 9.07 8.39
CA PRO A 145 3.76 9.14 6.95
C PRO A 145 2.28 8.96 6.63
N VAL A 146 1.77 9.81 5.74
CA VAL A 146 0.42 9.60 5.21
C VAL A 146 0.41 8.19 4.65
N SER A 147 -0.29 7.30 5.33
CA SER A 147 -0.42 5.92 4.86
C SER A 147 -1.03 5.98 3.47
N ILE A 148 -0.25 5.62 2.48
CA ILE A 148 -0.74 5.42 1.15
C ILE A 148 -1.46 4.08 1.17
N HIS A 149 -2.59 4.09 1.80
CA HIS A 149 -3.61 3.18 1.39
C HIS A 149 -4.05 3.66 0.02
N SER A 150 -3.79 2.87 -1.01
CA SER A 150 -4.67 2.90 -2.16
C SER A 150 -6.06 2.95 -1.55
N ARG A 151 -6.74 4.08 -1.68
CA ARG A 151 -8.13 4.18 -1.23
C ARG A 151 -8.87 3.15 -2.05
N GLY A 152 -8.91 1.93 -1.54
CA GLY A 152 -9.94 1.00 -1.91
C GLY A 152 -11.22 1.77 -1.74
N SER A 153 -11.93 1.89 -2.83
CA SER A 153 -13.23 2.51 -2.91
C SER A 153 -14.02 2.26 -1.64
N ARG A 154 -14.37 3.34 -0.93
CA ARG A 154 -15.45 3.25 0.05
C ARG A 154 -16.65 2.73 -0.72
N LEU A 155 -17.13 1.58 -0.32
CA LEU A 155 -18.48 1.16 -0.62
C LEU A 155 -19.47 2.13 0.02
#